data_87860a03997dada462c2a924c201426c
#
_entry.id   87860a03997dada462c2a924c201426c
#
_cell.length_a   1.000
_cell.length_b   1.000
_cell.length_c   1.000
_cell.angle_alpha   90.00
_cell.angle_beta   90.00
_cell.angle_gamma   90.00
#
_symmetry.space_group_name_H-M   'P 1'
#
loop_
_entity.id
_entity.type
_entity.pdbx_description
1 polymer ?
#
loop_
_entity_poly.entity_id
_entity_poly.type
_entity_poly.pdbx_seq_one_letter_code
_entity_poly.pdbx_strand_id
1 'polypeptide(L)'
;MSLSIFAAAREAPHAEALVCDGERSTFSALAERVQARRAELDALGVQPLDPRPLALIVDGSPAMFEYLYLCFELGVPLLPLHPRLTAPERAYLIRACGAQLTIEPSQSEPAVNRDAKPWAWPKVPESRPLALVPSSGSTGHPKLVELSRRAFLALARADAQRVPPRVSDRALLCLPLSHVGGLSVVTRSLAARRCCVAFRAGSTGLLGSVPELAQSLIDERISLLSLVPAVLARLLRKTPALAAHAPLRAILLGGQACSAELFAAARERSLPVLTSYGLTETCSQVSTLAFPPPLAAPLKNGVVSVGFPLEGVDVRIVNGLIQVRGPTLFSGYVGGGDAPFDAQGFFHTGDRGEFDPELGLFVFGRNSELVITGGENVDPSEVEHALLACAGIEAAVVFGIPDPEFGEQVAVALELSAGRALDERALFEQLDQRLASFKQPRALCVFDALPRLGSGKLDRARVRAQAAAQLRPIARGPRASR
;
A
#
# COMPACT_ATOMS: atom_id res chain seq x y z
N MET A 1 7.04 -4.62 22.61
CA MET A 1 5.86 -4.49 21.73
C MET A 1 5.19 -5.84 21.55
N SER A 2 3.87 -5.91 21.51
CA SER A 2 3.10 -7.12 21.23
C SER A 2 1.87 -6.78 20.37
N LEU A 3 1.34 -7.79 19.64
CA LEU A 3 0.11 -7.69 18.86
C LEU A 3 -1.07 -8.30 19.65
N SER A 4 -1.12 -8.08 20.96
CA SER A 4 -2.19 -8.54 21.85
C SER A 4 -2.99 -7.35 22.35
N ILE A 5 -4.31 -7.38 22.09
CA ILE A 5 -5.24 -6.37 22.60
C ILE A 5 -5.38 -6.47 24.12
N PHE A 6 -5.28 -7.70 24.70
CA PHE A 6 -5.31 -7.90 26.13
C PHE A 6 -4.03 -7.41 26.82
N ALA A 7 -2.87 -7.52 26.16
CA ALA A 7 -1.66 -6.89 26.67
C ALA A 7 -1.80 -5.36 26.64
N ALA A 8 -2.36 -4.80 25.55
CA ALA A 8 -2.60 -3.37 25.44
C ALA A 8 -3.59 -2.86 26.51
N ALA A 9 -4.66 -3.60 26.78
CA ALA A 9 -5.61 -3.29 27.85
C ALA A 9 -4.98 -3.27 29.23
N ARG A 10 -3.99 -4.12 29.50
CA ARG A 10 -3.24 -4.09 30.78
C ARG A 10 -2.23 -2.94 30.86
N GLU A 11 -1.57 -2.62 29.75
CA GLU A 11 -0.51 -1.61 29.69
C GLU A 11 -1.07 -0.17 29.61
N ALA A 12 -2.19 0.02 28.90
CA ALA A 12 -2.81 1.31 28.63
C ALA A 12 -4.34 1.26 28.66
N PRO A 13 -4.99 0.84 29.79
CA PRO A 13 -6.42 0.51 29.83
C PRO A 13 -7.33 1.64 29.38
N HIS A 14 -7.01 2.87 29.74
CA HIS A 14 -7.83 4.07 29.49
C HIS A 14 -7.43 4.85 28.24
N ALA A 15 -6.34 4.47 27.55
CA ALA A 15 -5.94 5.12 26.30
C ALA A 15 -6.93 4.74 25.19
N GLU A 16 -7.24 5.69 24.32
CA GLU A 16 -8.03 5.40 23.12
C GLU A 16 -7.28 4.39 22.22
N ALA A 17 -7.99 3.32 21.86
CA ALA A 17 -7.48 2.26 21.00
C ALA A 17 -7.99 2.40 19.55
N LEU A 18 -9.29 2.69 19.42
CA LEU A 18 -10.00 2.72 18.15
C LEU A 18 -11.04 3.83 18.14
N VAL A 19 -11.09 4.57 17.04
CA VAL A 19 -12.24 5.41 16.67
C VAL A 19 -12.79 4.87 15.36
N CYS A 20 -14.06 4.50 15.35
CA CYS A 20 -14.71 3.90 14.20
C CYS A 20 -16.18 4.32 14.16
N ASP A 21 -16.66 4.82 13.02
CA ASP A 21 -18.04 5.30 12.83
C ASP A 21 -18.50 6.28 13.93
N GLY A 22 -17.58 7.13 14.43
CA GLY A 22 -17.84 8.09 15.51
C GLY A 22 -17.75 7.52 16.93
N GLU A 23 -17.69 6.22 17.09
CA GLU A 23 -17.51 5.56 18.40
C GLU A 23 -16.04 5.57 18.80
N ARG A 24 -15.79 5.86 20.09
CA ARG A 24 -14.46 5.84 20.70
C ARG A 24 -14.34 4.69 21.69
N SER A 25 -13.37 3.83 21.50
CA SER A 25 -13.12 2.70 22.37
C SER A 25 -11.73 2.80 23.00
N THR A 26 -11.64 2.62 24.31
CA THR A 26 -10.36 2.42 25.00
C THR A 26 -9.84 1.01 24.74
N PHE A 27 -8.55 0.75 25.08
CA PHE A 27 -8.00 -0.60 24.98
C PHE A 27 -8.76 -1.59 25.89
N SER A 28 -9.18 -1.18 27.09
CA SER A 28 -10.01 -2.01 27.96
C SER A 28 -11.36 -2.37 27.33
N ALA A 29 -12.11 -1.36 26.89
CA ALA A 29 -13.43 -1.57 26.30
C ALA A 29 -13.35 -2.43 25.01
N LEU A 30 -12.34 -2.19 24.17
CA LEU A 30 -12.14 -2.99 22.97
C LEU A 30 -11.76 -4.43 23.29
N ALA A 31 -10.93 -4.66 24.32
CA ALA A 31 -10.57 -6.01 24.77
C ALA A 31 -11.79 -6.79 25.31
N GLU A 32 -12.70 -6.14 26.04
CA GLU A 32 -13.95 -6.74 26.51
C GLU A 32 -14.84 -7.17 25.33
N ARG A 33 -14.97 -6.32 24.29
CA ARG A 33 -15.74 -6.63 23.09
C ARG A 33 -15.10 -7.79 22.30
N VAL A 34 -13.78 -7.79 22.15
CA VAL A 34 -13.05 -8.91 21.52
C VAL A 34 -13.26 -10.21 22.29
N GLN A 35 -13.24 -10.16 23.61
CA GLN A 35 -13.53 -11.32 24.45
C GLN A 35 -14.98 -11.83 24.26
N ALA A 36 -15.95 -10.93 24.14
CA ALA A 36 -17.35 -11.28 23.93
C ALA A 36 -17.57 -12.02 22.60
N ARG A 37 -16.84 -11.64 21.52
CA ARG A 37 -16.90 -12.33 20.21
C ARG A 37 -16.34 -13.74 20.24
N ARG A 38 -15.60 -14.11 21.27
CA ARG A 38 -15.00 -15.44 21.38
C ARG A 38 -16.03 -16.56 21.30
N ALA A 39 -17.15 -16.41 22.00
CA ALA A 39 -18.22 -17.42 22.01
C ALA A 39 -18.80 -17.69 20.62
N GLU A 40 -18.87 -16.69 19.77
CA GLU A 40 -19.35 -16.83 18.38
C GLU A 40 -18.39 -17.70 17.55
N LEU A 41 -17.07 -17.46 17.63
CA LEU A 41 -16.10 -18.28 16.90
C LEU A 41 -16.01 -19.71 17.43
N ASP A 42 -16.17 -19.91 18.74
CA ASP A 42 -16.21 -21.25 19.35
C ASP A 42 -17.44 -22.04 18.87
N ALA A 43 -18.62 -21.38 18.80
CA ALA A 43 -19.85 -21.99 18.26
C ALA A 43 -19.70 -22.39 16.78
N LEU A 44 -18.85 -21.66 16.02
CA LEU A 44 -18.49 -21.97 14.63
C LEU A 44 -17.33 -22.99 14.53
N GLY A 45 -16.84 -23.55 15.66
CA GLY A 45 -15.81 -24.58 15.70
C GLY A 45 -14.39 -24.07 15.52
N VAL A 46 -14.13 -22.76 15.62
CA VAL A 46 -12.79 -22.18 15.53
C VAL A 46 -12.02 -22.40 16.82
N GLN A 47 -10.92 -23.13 16.78
CA GLN A 47 -10.08 -23.42 17.94
C GLN A 47 -8.85 -22.51 18.03
N PRO A 48 -8.31 -22.27 19.24
CA PRO A 48 -7.02 -21.61 19.38
C PRO A 48 -5.93 -22.32 18.56
N LEU A 49 -5.10 -21.54 17.90
CA LEU A 49 -4.03 -22.03 17.03
C LEU A 49 -4.50 -22.92 15.88
N ASP A 50 -5.77 -22.80 15.44
CA ASP A 50 -6.23 -23.49 14.24
C ASP A 50 -5.34 -23.08 13.05
N PRO A 51 -4.75 -24.03 12.30
CA PRO A 51 -3.92 -23.71 11.15
C PRO A 51 -4.73 -23.22 9.96
N ARG A 52 -6.04 -23.51 9.93
CA ARG A 52 -6.92 -23.09 8.83
C ARG A 52 -7.19 -21.59 8.93
N PRO A 53 -7.05 -20.85 7.84
CA PRO A 53 -7.33 -19.42 7.85
C PRO A 53 -8.83 -19.13 8.08
N LEU A 54 -9.09 -18.01 8.73
CA LEU A 54 -10.41 -17.41 8.79
C LEU A 54 -10.48 -16.29 7.75
N ALA A 55 -11.43 -16.40 6.82
CA ALA A 55 -11.72 -15.34 5.86
C ALA A 55 -12.62 -14.29 6.53
N LEU A 56 -12.20 -13.02 6.50
CA LEU A 56 -12.92 -11.91 7.09
C LEU A 56 -13.19 -10.84 6.02
N ILE A 57 -14.46 -10.47 5.84
CA ILE A 57 -14.82 -9.30 5.03
C ILE A 57 -14.38 -8.05 5.80
N VAL A 58 -13.39 -7.32 5.26
CA VAL A 58 -12.82 -6.15 5.93
C VAL A 58 -13.57 -4.88 5.53
N ASP A 59 -14.78 -4.74 6.05
CA ASP A 59 -15.73 -3.65 5.75
C ASP A 59 -15.46 -2.35 6.53
N GLY A 60 -14.54 -2.38 7.48
CA GLY A 60 -14.16 -1.24 8.32
C GLY A 60 -15.12 -0.95 9.48
N SER A 61 -16.08 -1.85 9.76
CA SER A 61 -17.01 -1.73 10.90
C SER A 61 -16.34 -2.00 12.25
N PRO A 62 -16.88 -1.54 13.39
CA PRO A 62 -16.38 -1.89 14.71
C PRO A 62 -16.27 -3.41 14.92
N ALA A 63 -17.29 -4.17 14.54
CA ALA A 63 -17.30 -5.63 14.65
C ALA A 63 -16.15 -6.29 13.85
N MET A 64 -15.83 -5.77 12.68
CA MET A 64 -14.71 -6.25 11.89
C MET A 64 -13.38 -6.14 12.66
N PHE A 65 -13.14 -5.04 13.38
CA PHE A 65 -11.93 -4.89 14.22
C PHE A 65 -11.93 -5.88 15.38
N GLU A 66 -13.08 -6.16 15.97
CA GLU A 66 -13.21 -7.16 17.04
C GLU A 66 -12.80 -8.55 16.57
N TYR A 67 -13.29 -9.01 15.41
CA TYR A 67 -12.87 -10.28 14.81
C TYR A 67 -11.40 -10.29 14.39
N LEU A 68 -10.89 -9.19 13.85
CA LEU A 68 -9.49 -9.06 13.47
C LEU A 68 -8.57 -9.25 14.69
N TYR A 69 -8.83 -8.53 15.78
CA TYR A 69 -8.04 -8.68 17.02
C TYR A 69 -8.26 -10.05 17.65
N LEU A 70 -9.46 -10.62 17.58
CA LEU A 70 -9.72 -11.97 18.06
C LEU A 70 -8.88 -13.02 17.33
N CYS A 71 -8.74 -12.92 16.00
CA CYS A 71 -7.84 -13.79 15.24
C CYS A 71 -6.38 -13.64 15.72
N PHE A 72 -5.94 -12.42 16.03
CA PHE A 72 -4.60 -12.20 16.57
C PHE A 72 -4.40 -12.88 17.93
N GLU A 73 -5.38 -12.81 18.82
CA GLU A 73 -5.32 -13.46 20.14
C GLU A 73 -5.38 -14.99 20.06
N LEU A 74 -6.17 -15.51 19.14
CA LEU A 74 -6.31 -16.96 18.93
C LEU A 74 -5.13 -17.56 18.16
N GLY A 75 -4.33 -16.76 17.47
CA GLY A 75 -3.30 -17.24 16.55
C GLY A 75 -3.87 -17.96 15.34
N VAL A 76 -5.07 -17.58 14.89
CA VAL A 76 -5.71 -18.07 13.68
C VAL A 76 -5.31 -17.16 12.53
N PRO A 77 -4.75 -17.68 11.41
CA PRO A 77 -4.37 -16.86 10.28
C PRO A 77 -5.58 -16.16 9.65
N LEU A 78 -5.44 -14.88 9.32
CA LEU A 78 -6.49 -14.06 8.71
C LEU A 78 -6.34 -14.00 7.20
N LEU A 79 -7.41 -14.29 6.45
CA LEU A 79 -7.54 -13.90 5.03
C LEU A 79 -8.44 -12.65 4.93
N PRO A 80 -7.87 -11.44 4.80
CA PRO A 80 -8.67 -10.22 4.71
C PRO A 80 -9.23 -10.05 3.30
N LEU A 81 -10.56 -10.16 3.17
CA LEU A 81 -11.27 -10.04 1.89
C LEU A 81 -11.83 -8.62 1.71
N HIS A 82 -11.49 -7.99 0.60
CA HIS A 82 -12.05 -6.68 0.26
C HIS A 82 -13.56 -6.79 0.01
N PRO A 83 -14.41 -5.90 0.57
CA PRO A 83 -15.87 -6.02 0.44
C PRO A 83 -16.39 -5.91 -1.00
N ARG A 84 -15.62 -5.27 -1.90
CA ARG A 84 -15.96 -5.12 -3.33
C ARG A 84 -15.54 -6.29 -4.21
N LEU A 85 -14.90 -7.33 -3.68
CA LEU A 85 -14.60 -8.52 -4.46
C LEU A 85 -15.90 -9.19 -4.93
N THR A 86 -15.89 -9.63 -6.17
CA THR A 86 -16.99 -10.44 -6.72
C THR A 86 -17.04 -11.81 -6.06
N ALA A 87 -18.18 -12.50 -6.14
CA ALA A 87 -18.30 -13.84 -5.59
C ALA A 87 -17.28 -14.84 -6.16
N PRO A 88 -16.95 -14.86 -7.47
CA PRO A 88 -15.89 -15.71 -8.01
C PRO A 88 -14.49 -15.40 -7.46
N GLU A 89 -14.14 -14.10 -7.30
CA GLU A 89 -12.85 -13.70 -6.74
C GLU A 89 -12.72 -14.12 -5.28
N ARG A 90 -13.77 -13.92 -4.47
CA ARG A 90 -13.80 -14.39 -3.07
C ARG A 90 -13.64 -15.91 -3.01
N ALA A 91 -14.42 -16.65 -3.81
CA ALA A 91 -14.35 -18.10 -3.86
C ALA A 91 -12.97 -18.62 -4.28
N TYR A 92 -12.28 -17.92 -5.21
CA TYR A 92 -10.91 -18.24 -5.59
C TYR A 92 -9.95 -18.11 -4.41
N LEU A 93 -9.95 -16.96 -3.71
CA LEU A 93 -9.05 -16.71 -2.59
C LEU A 93 -9.29 -17.67 -1.41
N ILE A 94 -10.57 -17.94 -1.10
CA ILE A 94 -10.97 -18.89 -0.05
C ILE A 94 -10.46 -20.31 -0.37
N ARG A 95 -10.67 -20.77 -1.60
CA ARG A 95 -10.15 -22.09 -2.02
C ARG A 95 -8.62 -22.15 -2.03
N ALA A 96 -7.96 -21.08 -2.50
CA ALA A 96 -6.51 -21.03 -2.58
C ALA A 96 -5.81 -21.17 -1.23
N CYS A 97 -6.43 -20.70 -0.15
CA CYS A 97 -5.85 -20.83 1.20
C CYS A 97 -6.50 -21.92 2.06
N GLY A 98 -7.55 -22.59 1.58
CA GLY A 98 -8.28 -23.59 2.36
C GLY A 98 -9.08 -23.03 3.53
N ALA A 99 -9.49 -21.77 3.49
CA ALA A 99 -10.35 -21.19 4.51
C ALA A 99 -11.73 -21.85 4.47
N GLN A 100 -12.15 -22.41 5.60
CA GLN A 100 -13.45 -23.11 5.70
C GLN A 100 -14.57 -22.22 6.23
N LEU A 101 -14.22 -21.11 6.84
CA LEU A 101 -15.16 -20.16 7.44
C LEU A 101 -14.94 -18.77 6.87
N THR A 102 -16.03 -18.11 6.49
CA THR A 102 -16.04 -16.69 6.12
C THR A 102 -16.91 -15.93 7.10
N ILE A 103 -16.35 -14.91 7.74
CA ILE A 103 -17.07 -14.00 8.62
C ILE A 103 -17.43 -12.74 7.83
N GLU A 104 -18.74 -12.44 7.81
CA GLU A 104 -19.27 -11.15 7.42
C GLU A 104 -19.63 -10.41 8.72
N PRO A 105 -18.93 -9.33 9.09
CA PRO A 105 -19.14 -8.66 10.35
C PRO A 105 -20.58 -8.19 10.52
N SER A 106 -21.18 -8.51 11.67
CA SER A 106 -22.50 -8.02 12.04
C SER A 106 -22.37 -6.69 12.77
N GLN A 107 -23.32 -5.79 12.52
CA GLN A 107 -23.43 -4.56 13.29
C GLN A 107 -24.06 -4.76 14.68
N SER A 108 -24.58 -5.96 14.97
CA SER A 108 -25.12 -6.28 16.28
C SER A 108 -24.01 -6.35 17.33
N GLU A 109 -24.26 -5.76 18.49
CA GLU A 109 -23.37 -5.92 19.63
C GLU A 109 -23.30 -7.38 20.07
N PRO A 110 -22.11 -7.90 20.43
CA PRO A 110 -21.99 -9.24 20.93
C PRO A 110 -22.76 -9.37 22.24
N ALA A 111 -23.47 -10.48 22.42
CA ALA A 111 -24.12 -10.80 23.67
C ALA A 111 -23.02 -10.98 24.75
N VAL A 112 -22.90 -10.03 25.67
CA VAL A 112 -21.94 -10.11 26.78
C VAL A 112 -22.47 -11.13 27.79
N ASN A 113 -21.96 -12.35 27.73
CA ASN A 113 -22.21 -13.34 28.77
C ASN A 113 -21.28 -13.06 29.96
N ARG A 114 -21.77 -12.37 30.98
CA ARG A 114 -21.02 -12.01 32.21
C ARG A 114 -20.65 -13.21 33.06
N ASP A 115 -21.31 -14.36 32.86
CA ASP A 115 -21.09 -15.60 33.63
C ASP A 115 -20.15 -16.58 32.86
N ALA A 116 -19.60 -16.17 31.73
CA ALA A 116 -18.66 -17.00 30.98
C ALA A 116 -17.39 -17.24 31.77
N LYS A 117 -16.98 -18.52 31.91
CA LYS A 117 -15.70 -18.89 32.52
C LYS A 117 -14.57 -18.14 31.80
N PRO A 118 -13.51 -17.72 32.55
CA PRO A 118 -12.34 -17.12 31.95
C PRO A 118 -11.76 -18.03 30.87
N TRP A 119 -11.62 -17.49 29.65
CA TRP A 119 -11.01 -18.22 28.56
C TRP A 119 -9.50 -18.36 28.78
N ALA A 120 -8.97 -19.54 28.51
CA ALA A 120 -7.52 -19.73 28.42
C ALA A 120 -7.06 -19.26 27.05
N TRP A 121 -6.36 -18.14 27.01
CA TRP A 121 -5.78 -17.61 25.78
C TRP A 121 -4.47 -18.31 25.45
N PRO A 122 -4.23 -18.72 24.19
CA PRO A 122 -3.02 -19.39 23.80
C PRO A 122 -1.82 -18.44 23.84
N LYS A 123 -0.64 -18.97 24.13
CA LYS A 123 0.61 -18.27 23.85
C LYS A 123 0.92 -18.42 22.34
N VAL A 124 0.60 -17.39 21.56
CA VAL A 124 0.80 -17.42 20.11
C VAL A 124 2.28 -17.22 19.77
N PRO A 125 2.94 -18.18 19.09
CA PRO A 125 4.34 -18.03 18.65
C PRO A 125 4.50 -16.88 17.62
N GLU A 126 5.64 -16.20 17.63
CA GLU A 126 5.94 -15.15 16.65
C GLU A 126 6.08 -15.70 15.22
N SER A 127 6.47 -16.96 15.05
CA SER A 127 6.55 -17.63 13.76
C SER A 127 5.18 -17.97 13.16
N ARG A 128 4.10 -17.86 13.93
CA ARG A 128 2.75 -18.17 13.47
C ARG A 128 2.32 -17.23 12.36
N PRO A 129 1.71 -17.72 11.25
CA PRO A 129 1.07 -16.84 10.28
C PRO A 129 0.03 -15.95 10.96
N LEU A 130 0.08 -14.64 10.67
CA LEU A 130 -0.91 -13.67 11.14
C LEU A 130 -1.92 -13.38 10.04
N ALA A 131 -1.46 -13.22 8.80
CA ALA A 131 -2.32 -12.89 7.68
C ALA A 131 -1.82 -13.52 6.37
N LEU A 132 -2.79 -13.86 5.51
CA LEU A 132 -2.59 -14.28 4.14
C LEU A 132 -3.08 -13.14 3.23
N VAL A 133 -2.15 -12.40 2.65
CA VAL A 133 -2.49 -11.16 1.95
C VAL A 133 -2.39 -11.37 0.44
N PRO A 134 -3.45 -11.08 -0.34
CA PRO A 134 -3.37 -11.15 -1.79
C PRO A 134 -2.35 -10.15 -2.35
N SER A 135 -1.45 -10.62 -3.22
CA SER A 135 -0.59 -9.76 -4.05
C SER A 135 -1.03 -9.83 -5.50
N SER A 136 -0.86 -8.72 -6.24
CA SER A 136 -1.10 -8.69 -7.68
C SER A 136 -0.04 -9.51 -8.39
N GLY A 137 -0.36 -10.77 -8.71
CA GLY A 137 0.53 -11.66 -9.46
C GLY A 137 0.66 -11.24 -10.92
N SER A 138 1.86 -11.38 -11.50
CA SER A 138 2.10 -11.20 -12.95
C SER A 138 1.39 -12.26 -13.83
N THR A 139 0.83 -13.31 -13.22
CA THR A 139 0.21 -14.47 -13.90
C THR A 139 -1.30 -14.39 -14.05
N GLY A 140 -1.91 -13.21 -13.80
CA GLY A 140 -3.37 -13.00 -13.94
C GLY A 140 -4.20 -13.43 -12.73
N HIS A 141 -3.66 -14.22 -11.81
CA HIS A 141 -4.33 -14.57 -10.55
C HIS A 141 -3.53 -14.08 -9.34
N PRO A 142 -4.19 -13.54 -8.30
CA PRO A 142 -3.52 -13.11 -7.08
C PRO A 142 -2.81 -14.28 -6.40
N LYS A 143 -1.55 -14.07 -6.00
CA LYS A 143 -0.85 -14.99 -5.09
C LYS A 143 -1.16 -14.58 -3.65
N LEU A 144 -1.30 -15.57 -2.77
CA LEU A 144 -1.46 -15.31 -1.34
C LEU A 144 -0.10 -15.34 -0.66
N VAL A 145 0.29 -14.23 -0.09
CA VAL A 145 1.55 -14.03 0.65
C VAL A 145 1.30 -14.33 2.12
N GLU A 146 2.03 -15.29 2.67
CA GLU A 146 1.94 -15.65 4.08
C GLU A 146 2.84 -14.75 4.92
N LEU A 147 2.25 -13.92 5.78
CA LEU A 147 2.94 -13.01 6.67
C LEU A 147 2.84 -13.48 8.12
N SER A 148 3.98 -13.71 8.74
CA SER A 148 4.05 -14.14 10.15
C SER A 148 3.82 -12.98 11.11
N ARG A 149 3.42 -13.33 12.34
CA ARG A 149 3.35 -12.38 13.47
C ARG A 149 4.68 -11.67 13.71
N ARG A 150 5.80 -12.39 13.53
CA ARG A 150 7.17 -11.85 13.63
C ARG A 150 7.41 -10.74 12.62
N ALA A 151 6.94 -10.90 11.37
CA ALA A 151 7.12 -9.90 10.33
C ALA A 151 6.44 -8.56 10.69
N PHE A 152 5.20 -8.61 11.17
CA PHE A 152 4.49 -7.41 11.63
C PHE A 152 5.10 -6.78 12.88
N LEU A 153 5.60 -7.58 13.82
CA LEU A 153 6.30 -7.07 15.01
C LEU A 153 7.64 -6.41 14.65
N ALA A 154 8.40 -7.02 13.74
CA ALA A 154 9.64 -6.45 13.24
C ALA A 154 9.39 -5.12 12.54
N LEU A 155 8.39 -5.07 11.66
CA LEU A 155 7.96 -3.82 11.03
C LEU A 155 7.58 -2.75 12.04
N ALA A 156 6.77 -3.10 13.06
CA ALA A 156 6.34 -2.13 14.06
C ALA A 156 7.50 -1.57 14.90
N ARG A 157 8.52 -2.40 15.20
CA ARG A 157 9.74 -1.96 15.88
C ARG A 157 10.56 -1.00 15.03
N ALA A 158 10.79 -1.37 13.77
CA ALA A 158 11.56 -0.57 12.82
C ALA A 158 10.88 0.78 12.48
N ASP A 159 9.55 0.78 12.30
CA ASP A 159 8.76 2.00 12.12
C ASP A 159 8.84 2.91 13.36
N ALA A 160 8.77 2.34 14.57
CA ALA A 160 8.88 3.10 15.82
C ALA A 160 10.25 3.76 16.02
N GLN A 161 11.30 3.20 15.45
CA GLN A 161 12.63 3.84 15.45
C GLN A 161 12.72 4.92 14.37
N ARG A 162 12.11 4.69 13.20
CA ARG A 162 12.08 5.68 12.12
C ARG A 162 11.23 6.91 12.49
N VAL A 163 10.04 6.69 13.06
CA VAL A 163 9.13 7.73 13.55
C VAL A 163 8.78 7.44 15.01
N PRO A 164 9.58 7.96 15.97
CA PRO A 164 9.39 7.65 17.38
C PRO A 164 7.96 7.91 17.84
N PRO A 165 7.31 6.93 18.49
CA PRO A 165 5.92 7.06 18.90
C PRO A 165 5.73 8.08 20.01
N ARG A 166 4.59 8.78 20.00
CA ARG A 166 4.12 9.65 21.07
C ARG A 166 2.80 9.10 21.61
N VAL A 167 2.54 9.30 22.88
CA VAL A 167 1.26 8.89 23.51
C VAL A 167 0.05 9.56 22.85
N SER A 168 0.24 10.79 22.37
CA SER A 168 -0.81 11.56 21.68
C SER A 168 -0.97 11.19 20.20
N ASP A 169 -0.19 10.27 19.66
CA ASP A 169 -0.29 9.91 18.25
C ASP A 169 -1.60 9.21 17.93
N ARG A 170 -2.20 9.66 16.82
CA ARG A 170 -3.42 9.12 16.23
C ARG A 170 -3.13 8.78 14.78
N ALA A 171 -3.25 7.50 14.44
CA ALA A 171 -2.98 7.01 13.10
C ALA A 171 -4.28 6.83 12.32
N LEU A 172 -4.41 7.48 11.15
CA LEU A 172 -5.58 7.29 10.30
C LEU A 172 -5.42 6.04 9.43
N LEU A 173 -6.39 5.16 9.53
CA LEU A 173 -6.55 4.01 8.65
C LEU A 173 -7.52 4.37 7.51
N CYS A 174 -6.99 4.77 6.36
CA CYS A 174 -7.75 5.01 5.14
C CYS A 174 -7.40 4.03 4.01
N LEU A 175 -6.31 3.27 4.17
CA LEU A 175 -5.94 2.22 3.22
C LEU A 175 -6.74 0.94 3.48
N PRO A 176 -7.10 0.17 2.42
CA PRO A 176 -7.85 -1.07 2.60
C PRO A 176 -7.09 -2.10 3.43
N LEU A 177 -7.78 -2.71 4.39
CA LEU A 177 -7.23 -3.79 5.24
C LEU A 177 -6.94 -5.08 4.48
N SER A 178 -7.49 -5.26 3.28
CA SER A 178 -7.17 -6.35 2.36
C SER A 178 -5.75 -6.23 1.76
N HIS A 179 -5.07 -5.11 1.98
CA HIS A 179 -3.69 -4.88 1.61
C HIS A 179 -2.80 -4.73 2.83
N VAL A 180 -1.55 -5.16 2.71
CA VAL A 180 -0.57 -5.07 3.79
C VAL A 180 -0.38 -3.65 4.32
N GLY A 181 -0.55 -2.63 3.47
CA GLY A 181 -0.50 -1.22 3.88
C GLY A 181 -1.53 -0.87 4.95
N GLY A 182 -2.79 -1.28 4.78
CA GLY A 182 -3.84 -1.08 5.79
C GLY A 182 -3.61 -1.91 7.05
N LEU A 183 -3.31 -3.20 6.91
CA LEU A 183 -2.99 -4.07 8.05
C LEU A 183 -1.80 -3.54 8.86
N SER A 184 -0.79 -2.95 8.20
CA SER A 184 0.37 -2.39 8.88
C SER A 184 0.02 -1.17 9.75
N VAL A 185 -0.99 -0.36 9.38
CA VAL A 185 -1.47 0.75 10.21
C VAL A 185 -2.05 0.21 11.52
N VAL A 186 -2.92 -0.81 11.44
CA VAL A 186 -3.55 -1.42 12.63
C VAL A 186 -2.52 -2.09 13.52
N THR A 187 -1.63 -2.90 12.95
CA THR A 187 -0.63 -3.65 13.74
C THR A 187 0.40 -2.73 14.38
N ARG A 188 0.85 -1.67 13.70
CA ARG A 188 1.74 -0.65 14.27
C ARG A 188 1.05 0.15 15.38
N SER A 189 -0.22 0.50 15.19
CA SER A 189 -1.00 1.20 16.22
C SER A 189 -1.17 0.35 17.47
N LEU A 190 -1.57 -0.91 17.33
CA LEU A 190 -1.69 -1.85 18.44
C LEU A 190 -0.35 -2.06 19.15
N ALA A 191 0.73 -2.32 18.41
CA ALA A 191 2.05 -2.59 18.99
C ALA A 191 2.61 -1.40 19.75
N ALA A 192 2.32 -0.17 19.34
CA ALA A 192 2.77 1.06 19.97
C ALA A 192 1.75 1.67 20.95
N ARG A 193 0.61 0.99 21.22
CA ARG A 193 -0.47 1.48 22.10
C ARG A 193 -0.99 2.87 21.68
N ARG A 194 -1.16 3.06 20.36
CA ARG A 194 -1.66 4.31 19.75
C ARG A 194 -3.09 4.14 19.27
N CYS A 195 -3.84 5.24 19.24
CA CYS A 195 -5.18 5.25 18.67
C CYS A 195 -5.12 5.00 17.15
N CYS A 196 -5.91 4.04 16.68
CA CYS A 196 -6.23 3.83 15.27
C CYS A 196 -7.58 4.50 14.98
N VAL A 197 -7.62 5.43 14.03
CA VAL A 197 -8.85 6.08 13.60
C VAL A 197 -9.22 5.50 12.23
N ALA A 198 -10.34 4.80 12.16
CA ALA A 198 -10.83 4.19 10.93
C ALA A 198 -11.60 5.22 10.09
N PHE A 199 -11.14 5.43 8.87
CA PHE A 199 -11.83 6.24 7.87
C PHE A 199 -12.49 5.35 6.83
N ARG A 200 -13.82 5.42 6.73
CA ARG A 200 -14.59 4.69 5.72
C ARG A 200 -14.87 5.61 4.52
N ALA A 201 -14.25 5.28 3.40
CA ALA A 201 -14.53 5.98 2.15
C ALA A 201 -15.95 5.70 1.67
N GLY A 202 -16.61 6.71 1.11
CA GLY A 202 -17.93 6.57 0.50
C GLY A 202 -17.92 5.65 -0.74
N SER A 203 -19.06 5.57 -1.41
CA SER A 203 -19.26 4.71 -2.60
C SER A 203 -18.27 5.02 -3.75
N THR A 204 -17.78 6.25 -3.82
CA THR A 204 -16.79 6.71 -4.81
C THR A 204 -15.34 6.32 -4.46
N GLY A 205 -15.14 5.62 -3.35
CA GLY A 205 -13.83 5.20 -2.87
C GLY A 205 -13.00 6.33 -2.28
N LEU A 206 -11.75 6.03 -1.89
CA LEU A 206 -10.88 6.96 -1.17
C LEU A 206 -10.61 8.25 -1.96
N LEU A 207 -10.38 8.14 -3.26
CA LEU A 207 -10.15 9.32 -4.11
C LEU A 207 -11.39 10.23 -4.18
N GLY A 208 -12.59 9.65 -4.22
CA GLY A 208 -13.83 10.43 -4.21
C GLY A 208 -14.13 11.12 -2.88
N SER A 209 -13.61 10.57 -1.77
CA SER A 209 -13.87 11.02 -0.40
C SER A 209 -12.73 11.89 0.18
N VAL A 210 -11.93 12.53 -0.67
CA VAL A 210 -10.79 13.36 -0.22
C VAL A 210 -11.20 14.57 0.63
N PRO A 211 -12.30 15.30 0.36
CA PRO A 211 -12.73 16.38 1.25
C PRO A 211 -13.08 15.88 2.66
N GLU A 212 -13.80 14.76 2.77
CA GLU A 212 -14.17 14.11 4.03
C GLU A 212 -12.93 13.58 4.75
N LEU A 213 -11.97 13.01 3.99
CA LEU A 213 -10.68 12.59 4.51
C LEU A 213 -9.93 13.77 5.14
N ALA A 214 -9.86 14.92 4.45
CA ALA A 214 -9.20 16.11 4.96
C ALA A 214 -9.87 16.64 6.23
N GLN A 215 -11.19 16.64 6.28
CA GLN A 215 -11.93 17.05 7.47
C GLN A 215 -11.64 16.10 8.64
N SER A 216 -11.62 14.79 8.40
CA SER A 216 -11.28 13.79 9.42
C SER A 216 -9.85 13.96 9.97
N LEU A 217 -8.88 14.39 9.14
CA LEU A 217 -7.51 14.67 9.60
C LEU A 217 -7.48 15.79 10.65
N ILE A 218 -8.36 16.77 10.53
CA ILE A 218 -8.48 17.91 11.45
C ILE A 218 -9.28 17.53 12.70
N ASP A 219 -10.50 17.01 12.52
CA ASP A 219 -11.45 16.73 13.60
C ASP A 219 -10.92 15.66 14.56
N GLU A 220 -10.29 14.62 14.01
CA GLU A 220 -9.70 13.54 14.79
C GLU A 220 -8.24 13.82 15.19
N ARG A 221 -7.72 15.01 14.89
CA ARG A 221 -6.35 15.43 15.25
C ARG A 221 -5.29 14.39 14.83
N ILE A 222 -5.37 13.94 13.59
CA ILE A 222 -4.49 12.89 13.07
C ILE A 222 -3.04 13.38 13.01
N SER A 223 -2.13 12.62 13.59
CA SER A 223 -0.69 12.91 13.57
C SER A 223 0.09 12.01 12.60
N LEU A 224 -0.42 10.82 12.30
CA LEU A 224 0.22 9.83 11.45
C LEU A 224 -0.73 9.39 10.33
N LEU A 225 -0.26 9.43 9.10
CA LEU A 225 -1.05 9.13 7.92
C LEU A 225 -0.25 8.24 6.96
N SER A 226 -0.88 7.23 6.38
CA SER A 226 -0.28 6.42 5.30
C SER A 226 -1.12 6.59 4.05
N LEU A 227 -0.49 7.00 2.94
CA LEU A 227 -1.16 7.29 1.67
C LEU A 227 -0.42 6.69 0.47
N VAL A 228 -1.15 6.65 -0.64
CA VAL A 228 -0.55 6.51 -1.98
C VAL A 228 -0.44 7.88 -2.65
N PRO A 229 0.50 8.07 -3.61
CA PRO A 229 0.73 9.37 -4.28
C PRO A 229 -0.52 10.01 -4.89
N ALA A 230 -1.39 9.22 -5.51
CA ALA A 230 -2.63 9.72 -6.11
C ALA A 230 -3.58 10.40 -5.10
N VAL A 231 -3.67 9.88 -3.87
CA VAL A 231 -4.50 10.46 -2.81
C VAL A 231 -3.86 11.75 -2.29
N LEU A 232 -2.54 11.77 -2.10
CA LEU A 232 -1.82 12.98 -1.70
C LEU A 232 -1.98 14.10 -2.73
N ALA A 233 -1.78 13.80 -4.03
CA ALA A 233 -1.96 14.76 -5.11
C ALA A 233 -3.37 15.39 -5.10
N ARG A 234 -4.39 14.56 -4.87
CA ARG A 234 -5.78 15.04 -4.81
C ARG A 234 -6.07 15.84 -3.53
N LEU A 235 -5.49 15.46 -2.39
CA LEU A 235 -5.53 16.25 -1.16
C LEU A 235 -4.95 17.65 -1.38
N LEU A 236 -3.77 17.74 -1.98
CA LEU A 236 -3.12 19.02 -2.28
C LEU A 236 -3.99 19.91 -3.17
N ARG A 237 -4.69 19.36 -4.15
CA ARG A 237 -5.56 20.13 -5.05
C ARG A 237 -6.87 20.57 -4.39
N LYS A 238 -7.47 19.70 -3.58
CA LYS A 238 -8.84 19.95 -3.04
C LYS A 238 -8.85 20.64 -1.69
N THR A 239 -7.75 20.60 -0.95
CA THR A 239 -7.67 21.09 0.43
C THR A 239 -6.41 21.92 0.69
N PRO A 240 -6.29 23.12 0.08
CA PRO A 240 -5.06 23.92 0.14
C PRO A 240 -4.66 24.36 1.56
N ALA A 241 -5.60 24.47 2.49
CA ALA A 241 -5.36 24.89 3.87
C ALA A 241 -5.07 23.72 4.84
N LEU A 242 -4.98 22.49 4.38
CA LEU A 242 -4.86 21.29 5.23
C LEU A 242 -3.71 21.41 6.25
N ALA A 243 -2.54 21.82 5.80
CA ALA A 243 -1.33 21.88 6.64
C ALA A 243 -1.42 22.87 7.80
N ALA A 244 -2.26 23.92 7.66
CA ALA A 244 -2.45 24.93 8.72
C ALA A 244 -3.28 24.41 9.90
N HIS A 245 -4.05 23.33 9.70
CA HIS A 245 -5.04 22.86 10.66
C HIS A 245 -4.83 21.44 11.16
N ALA A 246 -4.20 20.57 10.36
CA ALA A 246 -3.96 19.18 10.73
C ALA A 246 -2.61 19.01 11.47
N PRO A 247 -2.57 18.38 12.65
CA PRO A 247 -1.35 18.21 13.45
C PRO A 247 -0.46 17.07 12.93
N LEU A 248 -0.32 16.95 11.61
CA LEU A 248 0.42 15.88 10.97
C LEU A 248 1.92 15.94 11.32
N ARG A 249 2.46 14.83 11.82
CA ARG A 249 3.88 14.63 12.10
C ARG A 249 4.59 13.85 11.00
N ALA A 250 3.90 12.87 10.43
CA ALA A 250 4.44 12.05 9.35
C ALA A 250 3.33 11.60 8.40
N ILE A 251 3.60 11.71 7.11
CA ILE A 251 2.81 11.13 6.03
C ILE A 251 3.70 10.09 5.33
N LEU A 252 3.44 8.81 5.61
CA LEU A 252 4.12 7.71 4.93
C LEU A 252 3.52 7.56 3.53
N LEU A 253 4.31 7.84 2.52
CA LEU A 253 3.90 7.80 1.12
C LEU A 253 4.54 6.61 0.42
N GLY A 254 3.73 5.63 0.03
CA GLY A 254 4.24 4.41 -0.55
C GLY A 254 3.31 3.76 -1.57
N GLY A 255 3.73 2.58 -2.03
CA GLY A 255 2.94 1.76 -2.94
C GLY A 255 3.03 2.15 -4.41
N GLN A 256 3.55 3.33 -4.73
CA GLN A 256 3.91 3.83 -6.06
C GLN A 256 5.06 4.84 -5.91
N ALA A 257 5.76 5.13 -7.01
CA ALA A 257 6.76 6.19 -7.02
C ALA A 257 6.11 7.56 -6.75
N CYS A 258 6.80 8.38 -5.98
CA CYS A 258 6.45 9.79 -5.77
C CYS A 258 7.22 10.64 -6.79
N SER A 259 6.53 11.49 -7.55
CA SER A 259 7.22 12.43 -8.43
C SER A 259 7.89 13.56 -7.63
N ALA A 260 8.91 14.17 -8.23
CA ALA A 260 9.61 15.31 -7.63
C ALA A 260 8.66 16.50 -7.39
N GLU A 261 7.77 16.75 -8.34
CA GLU A 261 6.79 17.83 -8.27
C GLU A 261 5.78 17.60 -7.14
N LEU A 262 5.30 16.35 -6.98
CA LEU A 262 4.38 16.01 -5.88
C LEU A 262 5.06 16.18 -4.51
N PHE A 263 6.31 15.72 -4.40
CA PHE A 263 7.09 15.89 -3.18
C PHE A 263 7.29 17.39 -2.85
N ALA A 264 7.74 18.19 -3.84
CA ALA A 264 7.93 19.62 -3.70
C ALA A 264 6.63 20.34 -3.30
N ALA A 265 5.53 20.08 -4.01
CA ALA A 265 4.22 20.68 -3.69
C ALA A 265 3.71 20.34 -2.29
N ALA A 266 4.00 19.14 -1.78
CA ALA A 266 3.70 18.78 -0.40
C ALA A 266 4.58 19.53 0.61
N ARG A 267 5.88 19.67 0.30
CA ARG A 267 6.85 20.39 1.16
C ARG A 267 6.59 21.89 1.20
N GLU A 268 6.23 22.52 0.09
CA GLU A 268 5.79 23.92 0.05
C GLU A 268 4.63 24.20 1.01
N ARG A 269 3.77 23.20 1.23
CA ARG A 269 2.68 23.25 2.21
C ARG A 269 3.06 22.72 3.58
N SER A 270 4.34 22.55 3.85
CA SER A 270 4.87 22.08 5.15
C SER A 270 4.37 20.68 5.56
N LEU A 271 3.88 19.87 4.60
CA LEU A 271 3.45 18.51 4.89
C LEU A 271 4.67 17.59 5.10
N PRO A 272 4.70 16.80 6.17
CA PRO A 272 5.84 15.97 6.57
C PRO A 272 5.85 14.63 5.81
N VAL A 273 6.08 14.64 4.49
CA VAL A 273 6.05 13.47 3.62
C VAL A 273 7.33 12.64 3.77
N LEU A 274 7.18 11.35 4.01
CA LEU A 274 8.20 10.32 4.04
C LEU A 274 7.90 9.34 2.91
N THR A 275 8.65 9.41 1.81
CA THR A 275 8.57 8.39 0.75
C THR A 275 9.08 7.06 1.27
N SER A 276 8.43 5.97 0.84
CA SER A 276 8.73 4.62 1.30
C SER A 276 8.60 3.61 0.17
N TYR A 277 9.43 2.58 0.22
CA TYR A 277 9.37 1.42 -0.64
C TYR A 277 9.08 0.16 0.15
N GLY A 278 8.27 -0.71 -0.43
CA GLY A 278 7.97 -2.02 0.10
C GLY A 278 6.93 -2.76 -0.72
N LEU A 279 6.77 -4.03 -0.40
CA LEU A 279 5.95 -5.01 -1.10
C LEU A 279 5.07 -5.76 -0.09
N THR A 280 4.11 -6.52 -0.58
CA THR A 280 3.36 -7.46 0.28
C THR A 280 4.32 -8.49 0.89
N GLU A 281 5.27 -9.00 0.11
CA GLU A 281 6.28 -9.97 0.49
C GLU A 281 7.28 -9.47 1.55
N THR A 282 7.36 -8.15 1.73
CA THR A 282 8.23 -7.51 2.74
C THR A 282 7.44 -6.91 3.91
N CYS A 283 6.19 -7.34 4.07
CA CYS A 283 5.29 -6.86 5.13
C CYS A 283 5.13 -5.32 5.14
N SER A 284 5.02 -4.68 3.99
CA SER A 284 4.82 -3.25 3.71
C SER A 284 6.11 -2.47 3.45
N GLN A 285 6.96 -2.21 4.46
CA GLN A 285 8.10 -1.30 4.32
C GLN A 285 9.45 -2.03 4.29
N VAL A 286 10.31 -1.64 3.34
CA VAL A 286 11.73 -2.01 3.24
C VAL A 286 12.59 -0.81 3.62
N SER A 287 12.29 0.33 3.02
CA SER A 287 13.02 1.59 3.23
C SER A 287 12.05 2.75 3.36
N THR A 288 12.50 3.81 4.05
CA THR A 288 11.72 5.02 4.27
C THR A 288 12.67 6.20 4.50
N LEU A 289 12.31 7.38 3.99
CA LEU A 289 13.05 8.63 4.26
C LEU A 289 13.26 8.85 5.76
N ALA A 290 14.32 9.55 6.08
CA ALA A 290 14.62 9.96 7.45
C ALA A 290 13.49 10.82 8.04
N PHE A 291 13.30 10.71 9.36
CA PHE A 291 12.41 11.57 10.12
C PHE A 291 13.24 12.49 11.05
N PRO A 292 13.00 13.81 11.05
CA PRO A 292 12.05 14.54 10.19
C PRO A 292 12.45 14.49 8.71
N PRO A 293 11.46 14.62 7.78
CA PRO A 293 11.76 14.55 6.35
C PRO A 293 12.63 15.75 5.90
N PRO A 294 13.48 15.55 4.88
CA PRO A 294 14.30 16.62 4.33
C PRO A 294 13.44 17.72 3.70
N LEU A 295 13.98 18.94 3.66
CA LEU A 295 13.30 20.10 3.06
C LEU A 295 13.17 19.96 1.54
N ALA A 296 14.24 19.49 0.88
CA ALA A 296 14.27 19.23 -0.55
C ALA A 296 14.16 17.72 -0.83
N ALA A 297 13.58 17.35 -1.97
CA ALA A 297 13.55 15.97 -2.41
C ALA A 297 14.99 15.46 -2.66
N PRO A 298 15.40 14.33 -2.06
CA PRO A 298 16.64 13.69 -2.46
C PRO A 298 16.41 13.04 -3.83
N LEU A 299 16.96 13.64 -4.87
CA LEU A 299 16.73 13.29 -6.26
C LEU A 299 17.96 12.69 -6.93
N LYS A 300 17.73 11.66 -7.75
CA LYS A 300 18.72 11.13 -8.70
C LYS A 300 18.00 10.76 -9.98
N ASN A 301 18.45 11.28 -11.11
CA ASN A 301 17.86 11.03 -12.42
C ASN A 301 16.32 11.26 -12.47
N GLY A 302 15.81 12.27 -11.78
CA GLY A 302 14.38 12.60 -11.72
C GLY A 302 13.56 11.73 -10.75
N VAL A 303 14.15 10.71 -10.12
CA VAL A 303 13.48 9.82 -9.17
C VAL A 303 13.74 10.29 -7.74
N VAL A 304 12.67 10.33 -6.94
CA VAL A 304 12.76 10.63 -5.51
C VAL A 304 13.23 9.40 -4.75
N SER A 305 14.23 9.57 -3.89
CA SER A 305 14.70 8.51 -3.00
C SER A 305 13.56 8.02 -2.08
N VAL A 306 13.56 6.74 -1.80
CA VAL A 306 12.71 6.13 -0.78
C VAL A 306 13.46 5.93 0.55
N GLY A 307 14.57 6.66 0.72
CA GLY A 307 15.37 6.70 1.93
C GLY A 307 16.20 5.45 2.19
N PHE A 308 16.47 5.19 3.44
CA PHE A 308 17.36 4.12 3.88
C PHE A 308 16.56 2.91 4.37
N PRO A 309 17.14 1.70 4.29
CA PRO A 309 16.53 0.52 4.85
C PRO A 309 16.11 0.71 6.31
N LEU A 310 14.99 0.10 6.68
CA LEU A 310 14.55 0.05 8.06
C LEU A 310 15.49 -0.82 8.89
N GLU A 311 15.51 -0.63 10.20
CA GLU A 311 16.34 -1.43 11.09
C GLU A 311 16.05 -2.94 10.96
N GLY A 312 17.11 -3.72 10.87
CA GLY A 312 17.05 -5.17 10.68
C GLY A 312 16.72 -5.61 9.24
N VAL A 313 16.60 -4.67 8.29
CA VAL A 313 16.38 -4.96 6.88
C VAL A 313 17.67 -4.68 6.10
N ASP A 314 18.22 -5.72 5.47
CA ASP A 314 19.33 -5.62 4.54
C ASP A 314 18.84 -5.43 3.12
N VAL A 315 19.38 -4.46 2.41
CA VAL A 315 19.13 -4.23 0.98
C VAL A 315 20.44 -4.29 0.24
N ARG A 316 20.46 -5.01 -0.88
CA ARG A 316 21.58 -4.99 -1.83
C ARG A 316 21.07 -4.86 -3.25
N ILE A 317 21.94 -4.36 -4.12
CA ILE A 317 21.67 -4.26 -5.56
C ILE A 317 22.57 -5.24 -6.28
N VAL A 318 21.98 -6.15 -7.02
CA VAL A 318 22.69 -7.15 -7.83
C VAL A 318 22.20 -7.05 -9.27
N ASN A 319 23.09 -6.72 -10.18
CA ASN A 319 22.77 -6.49 -11.60
C ASN A 319 21.61 -5.47 -11.80
N GLY A 320 21.60 -4.40 -10.98
CA GLY A 320 20.54 -3.40 -11.01
C GLY A 320 19.20 -3.82 -10.38
N LEU A 321 19.12 -5.02 -9.78
CA LEU A 321 17.92 -5.55 -9.14
C LEU A 321 18.02 -5.46 -7.61
N ILE A 322 16.92 -5.04 -7.00
CA ILE A 322 16.81 -4.91 -5.54
C ILE A 322 16.60 -6.30 -4.94
N GLN A 323 17.41 -6.63 -3.96
CA GLN A 323 17.27 -7.84 -3.14
C GLN A 323 17.18 -7.44 -1.68
N VAL A 324 16.30 -8.10 -0.94
CA VAL A 324 15.96 -7.75 0.44
C VAL A 324 16.10 -8.96 1.35
N ARG A 325 16.68 -8.77 2.53
CA ARG A 325 16.72 -9.77 3.60
C ARG A 325 16.33 -9.12 4.93
N GLY A 326 15.61 -9.84 5.77
CA GLY A 326 15.27 -9.34 7.11
C GLY A 326 14.06 -10.05 7.73
N PRO A 327 13.75 -9.72 8.98
CA PRO A 327 12.67 -10.35 9.73
C PRO A 327 11.27 -9.95 9.25
N THR A 328 11.15 -8.95 8.39
CA THR A 328 9.90 -8.49 7.78
C THR A 328 9.47 -9.31 6.57
N LEU A 329 10.35 -10.20 6.07
CA LEU A 329 10.03 -11.03 4.91
C LEU A 329 8.92 -12.03 5.21
N PHE A 330 8.16 -12.34 4.19
CA PHE A 330 7.11 -13.35 4.20
C PHE A 330 7.67 -14.77 4.40
N SER A 331 6.81 -15.69 4.83
CA SER A 331 7.20 -17.10 5.02
C SER A 331 7.22 -17.87 3.70
N GLY A 332 6.44 -17.43 2.72
CA GLY A 332 6.27 -18.04 1.41
C GLY A 332 4.93 -17.69 0.79
N TYR A 333 4.66 -18.29 -0.37
CA TYR A 333 3.35 -18.23 -1.00
C TYR A 333 2.51 -19.44 -0.58
N VAL A 334 1.22 -19.21 -0.31
CA VAL A 334 0.26 -20.30 -0.02
C VAL A 334 0.12 -21.19 -1.24
N GLY A 335 0.12 -22.51 -1.01
CA GLY A 335 0.06 -23.50 -2.10
C GLY A 335 1.43 -23.89 -2.64
N GLY A 336 2.50 -23.33 -2.11
CA GLY A 336 3.88 -23.63 -2.55
C GLY A 336 4.28 -22.83 -3.80
N GLY A 337 5.42 -23.15 -4.33
CA GLY A 337 6.10 -22.45 -5.42
C GLY A 337 7.44 -21.92 -4.94
N ASP A 338 8.39 -21.77 -5.85
CA ASP A 338 9.70 -21.23 -5.50
C ASP A 338 9.55 -19.79 -5.02
N ALA A 339 9.71 -19.60 -3.71
CA ALA A 339 9.97 -18.28 -3.21
C ALA A 339 11.33 -17.85 -3.76
N PRO A 340 11.44 -16.67 -4.41
CA PRO A 340 12.67 -16.26 -5.08
C PRO A 340 13.71 -15.79 -4.05
N PHE A 341 14.14 -16.71 -3.19
CA PHE A 341 15.23 -16.49 -2.23
C PHE A 341 16.51 -17.11 -2.77
N ASP A 342 17.61 -16.44 -2.56
CA ASP A 342 18.91 -17.01 -2.80
C ASP A 342 19.44 -17.82 -1.59
N ALA A 343 20.62 -18.45 -1.77
CA ALA A 343 21.26 -19.25 -0.71
C ALA A 343 21.63 -18.44 0.55
N GLN A 344 21.67 -17.12 0.47
CA GLN A 344 21.95 -16.22 1.59
C GLN A 344 20.68 -15.67 2.25
N GLY A 345 19.50 -16.09 1.77
CA GLY A 345 18.20 -15.68 2.29
C GLY A 345 17.73 -14.30 1.80
N PHE A 346 18.31 -13.77 0.72
CA PHE A 346 17.80 -12.56 0.09
C PHE A 346 16.62 -12.89 -0.84
N PHE A 347 15.54 -12.18 -0.67
CA PHE A 347 14.38 -12.18 -1.54
C PHE A 347 14.64 -11.33 -2.78
N HIS A 348 14.40 -11.88 -3.96
CA HIS A 348 14.50 -11.19 -5.23
C HIS A 348 13.18 -10.46 -5.51
N THR A 349 13.17 -9.14 -5.32
CA THR A 349 11.93 -8.36 -5.44
C THR A 349 11.40 -8.27 -6.87
N GLY A 350 12.27 -8.41 -7.86
CA GLY A 350 11.99 -8.14 -9.27
C GLY A 350 11.93 -6.65 -9.61
N ASP A 351 12.16 -5.78 -8.65
CA ASP A 351 12.25 -4.34 -8.86
C ASP A 351 13.68 -3.92 -9.18
N ARG A 352 13.82 -2.94 -10.06
CA ARG A 352 15.10 -2.31 -10.38
C ARG A 352 15.36 -1.14 -9.45
N GLY A 353 16.61 -0.95 -9.08
CA GLY A 353 16.99 0.17 -8.22
C GLY A 353 18.48 0.36 -8.10
N GLU A 354 18.83 1.43 -7.42
CA GLU A 354 20.18 1.82 -7.09
C GLU A 354 20.24 2.29 -5.63
N PHE A 355 21.34 2.00 -4.96
CA PHE A 355 21.57 2.49 -3.60
C PHE A 355 22.67 3.52 -3.61
N ASP A 356 22.38 4.71 -3.11
CA ASP A 356 23.30 5.80 -2.92
C ASP A 356 23.62 5.94 -1.42
N PRO A 357 24.90 5.98 -1.02
CA PRO A 357 25.28 6.05 0.39
C PRO A 357 24.78 7.30 1.14
N GLU A 358 24.55 8.41 0.44
CA GLU A 358 24.12 9.68 1.05
C GLU A 358 22.61 9.92 0.91
N LEU A 359 22.01 9.46 -0.19
CA LEU A 359 20.62 9.74 -0.54
C LEU A 359 19.68 8.54 -0.29
N GLY A 360 20.23 7.33 -0.11
CA GLY A 360 19.48 6.11 0.12
C GLY A 360 19.09 5.36 -1.15
N LEU A 361 18.00 4.60 -1.08
CA LEU A 361 17.51 3.72 -2.14
C LEU A 361 16.66 4.48 -3.17
N PHE A 362 16.95 4.26 -4.45
CA PHE A 362 16.15 4.69 -5.59
C PHE A 362 15.51 3.48 -6.26
N VAL A 363 14.21 3.54 -6.54
CA VAL A 363 13.44 2.45 -7.16
C VAL A 363 12.95 2.90 -8.53
N PHE A 364 13.33 2.16 -9.56
CA PHE A 364 13.08 2.51 -10.96
C PHE A 364 11.88 1.75 -11.56
N GLY A 365 11.28 0.79 -10.84
CA GLY A 365 10.15 -0.01 -11.30
C GLY A 365 10.47 -1.48 -11.50
N ARG A 366 9.55 -2.22 -12.15
CA ARG A 366 9.67 -3.67 -12.35
C ARG A 366 10.60 -4.01 -13.51
N ASN A 367 11.47 -4.99 -13.32
CA ASN A 367 12.32 -5.50 -14.39
C ASN A 367 11.51 -6.13 -15.55
N SER A 368 10.39 -6.75 -15.23
CA SER A 368 9.49 -7.38 -16.20
C SER A 368 8.66 -6.40 -17.03
N GLU A 369 8.72 -5.11 -16.74
CA GLU A 369 7.98 -4.05 -17.43
C GLU A 369 8.82 -3.29 -18.46
N LEU A 370 10.13 -3.61 -18.58
CA LEU A 370 10.98 -2.97 -19.61
C LEU A 370 10.42 -3.19 -21.00
N VAL A 371 10.36 -2.11 -21.78
CA VAL A 371 10.02 -2.16 -23.20
C VAL A 371 11.30 -2.30 -24.01
N ILE A 372 11.41 -3.35 -24.80
CA ILE A 372 12.59 -3.60 -25.62
C ILE A 372 12.29 -3.11 -27.04
N THR A 373 12.73 -1.91 -27.38
CA THR A 373 12.46 -1.28 -28.66
C THR A 373 13.74 -1.06 -29.48
N GLY A 374 13.87 -1.73 -30.63
CA GLY A 374 15.04 -1.62 -31.50
C GLY A 374 16.35 -2.00 -30.84
N GLY A 375 16.33 -2.93 -29.87
CA GLY A 375 17.49 -3.36 -29.09
C GLY A 375 17.82 -2.47 -27.88
N GLU A 376 17.08 -1.38 -27.67
CA GLU A 376 17.22 -0.48 -26.53
C GLU A 376 16.20 -0.83 -25.43
N ASN A 377 16.65 -0.77 -24.18
CA ASN A 377 15.80 -0.97 -23.01
C ASN A 377 15.19 0.36 -22.57
N VAL A 378 13.87 0.47 -22.62
CA VAL A 378 13.12 1.64 -22.15
C VAL A 378 12.41 1.31 -20.85
N ASP A 379 12.72 2.07 -19.80
CA ASP A 379 12.03 1.96 -18.53
C ASP A 379 10.69 2.72 -18.59
N PRO A 380 9.54 2.04 -18.46
CA PRO A 380 8.24 2.72 -18.43
C PRO A 380 8.15 3.81 -17.39
N SER A 381 8.78 3.63 -16.22
CA SER A 381 8.72 4.60 -15.13
C SER A 381 9.45 5.91 -15.48
N GLU A 382 10.55 5.82 -16.21
CA GLU A 382 11.27 7.02 -16.69
C GLU A 382 10.38 7.84 -17.63
N VAL A 383 9.69 7.15 -18.54
CA VAL A 383 8.77 7.80 -19.50
C VAL A 383 7.54 8.37 -18.78
N GLU A 384 6.99 7.64 -17.81
CA GLU A 384 5.86 8.11 -16.98
C GLU A 384 6.23 9.36 -16.19
N HIS A 385 7.40 9.41 -15.57
CA HIS A 385 7.87 10.61 -14.87
C HIS A 385 8.01 11.81 -15.79
N ALA A 386 8.57 11.61 -16.99
CA ALA A 386 8.68 12.69 -17.97
C ALA A 386 7.31 13.20 -18.45
N LEU A 387 6.33 12.31 -18.61
CA LEU A 387 4.96 12.64 -18.96
C LEU A 387 4.25 13.41 -17.84
N LEU A 388 4.39 12.96 -16.60
CA LEU A 388 3.77 13.61 -15.44
C LEU A 388 4.31 15.02 -15.17
N ALA A 389 5.56 15.30 -15.61
CA ALA A 389 6.14 16.64 -15.57
C ALA A 389 5.63 17.56 -16.70
N CYS A 390 4.82 17.05 -17.64
CA CYS A 390 4.21 17.84 -18.70
C CYS A 390 2.88 18.44 -18.25
N ALA A 391 2.61 19.69 -18.66
CA ALA A 391 1.40 20.38 -18.27
C ALA A 391 0.13 19.68 -18.78
N GLY A 392 -0.82 19.41 -17.89
CA GLY A 392 -2.12 18.85 -18.25
C GLY A 392 -2.22 17.33 -18.18
N ILE A 393 -1.14 16.61 -17.81
CA ILE A 393 -1.16 15.17 -17.56
C ILE A 393 -1.41 14.92 -16.07
N GLU A 394 -2.47 14.16 -15.78
CA GLU A 394 -2.86 13.77 -14.42
C GLU A 394 -2.27 12.42 -14.01
N ALA A 395 -2.30 11.45 -14.95
CA ALA A 395 -1.70 10.15 -14.76
C ALA A 395 -1.29 9.56 -16.12
N ALA A 396 -0.29 8.68 -16.09
CA ALA A 396 0.20 7.98 -17.27
C ALA A 396 0.53 6.53 -16.92
N VAL A 397 0.25 5.61 -17.85
CA VAL A 397 0.72 4.22 -17.79
C VAL A 397 1.41 3.93 -19.11
N VAL A 398 2.71 3.64 -19.05
CA VAL A 398 3.55 3.31 -20.19
C VAL A 398 3.77 1.81 -20.26
N PHE A 399 3.74 1.25 -21.46
CA PHE A 399 3.93 -0.18 -21.70
C PHE A 399 4.40 -0.44 -23.13
N GLY A 400 4.99 -1.63 -23.33
CA GLY A 400 5.35 -2.11 -24.66
C GLY A 400 4.14 -2.71 -25.39
N ILE A 401 4.05 -2.46 -26.70
CA ILE A 401 3.16 -3.19 -27.61
C ILE A 401 3.98 -3.79 -28.74
N PRO A 402 3.60 -4.96 -29.29
CA PRO A 402 4.35 -5.60 -30.38
C PRO A 402 4.53 -4.68 -31.58
N ASP A 403 5.71 -4.65 -32.14
CA ASP A 403 6.07 -3.89 -33.34
C ASP A 403 6.94 -4.77 -34.25
N PRO A 404 6.57 -4.91 -35.55
CA PRO A 404 7.29 -5.84 -36.44
C PRO A 404 8.71 -5.39 -36.81
N GLU A 405 9.04 -4.11 -36.65
CA GLU A 405 10.35 -3.55 -36.98
C GLU A 405 11.25 -3.45 -35.74
N PHE A 406 10.68 -3.05 -34.60
CA PHE A 406 11.44 -2.76 -33.38
C PHE A 406 11.29 -3.83 -32.29
N GLY A 407 10.52 -4.90 -32.54
CA GLY A 407 10.16 -5.91 -31.53
C GLY A 407 9.03 -5.42 -30.64
N GLU A 408 9.25 -4.32 -29.93
CA GLU A 408 8.22 -3.58 -29.23
C GLU A 408 8.32 -2.08 -29.53
N GLN A 409 7.21 -1.37 -29.42
CA GLN A 409 7.19 0.09 -29.38
C GLN A 409 6.59 0.59 -28.07
N VAL A 410 7.04 1.76 -27.65
CA VAL A 410 6.55 2.41 -26.44
C VAL A 410 5.15 2.97 -26.70
N ALA A 411 4.18 2.54 -25.90
CA ALA A 411 2.81 3.03 -25.92
C ALA A 411 2.45 3.66 -24.57
N VAL A 412 1.51 4.61 -24.56
CA VAL A 412 1.06 5.28 -23.35
C VAL A 412 -0.45 5.41 -23.29
N ALA A 413 -1.03 5.15 -22.13
CA ALA A 413 -2.38 5.53 -21.74
C ALA A 413 -2.31 6.75 -20.81
N LEU A 414 -3.02 7.80 -21.14
CA LEU A 414 -3.02 9.08 -20.42
C LEU A 414 -4.37 9.35 -19.76
N GLU A 415 -4.33 9.92 -18.56
CA GLU A 415 -5.45 10.62 -17.94
C GLU A 415 -5.10 12.11 -17.91
N LEU A 416 -5.97 12.95 -18.44
CA LEU A 416 -5.74 14.39 -18.50
C LEU A 416 -6.33 15.09 -17.28
N SER A 417 -5.74 16.21 -16.91
CA SER A 417 -6.32 17.08 -15.88
C SER A 417 -7.70 17.58 -16.31
N ALA A 418 -8.63 17.71 -15.36
CA ALA A 418 -10.02 18.06 -15.64
C ALA A 418 -10.15 19.34 -16.50
N GLY A 419 -10.94 19.24 -17.58
CA GLY A 419 -11.19 20.33 -18.50
C GLY A 419 -10.04 20.63 -19.48
N ARG A 420 -9.02 19.77 -19.56
CA ARG A 420 -7.92 19.90 -20.52
C ARG A 420 -8.15 18.97 -21.71
N ALA A 421 -7.83 19.46 -22.90
CA ALA A 421 -7.66 18.67 -24.10
C ALA A 421 -6.17 18.35 -24.31
N LEU A 422 -5.87 17.21 -24.93
CA LEU A 422 -4.50 16.84 -25.26
C LEU A 422 -4.00 17.69 -26.43
N ASP A 423 -2.98 18.49 -26.17
CA ASP A 423 -2.16 19.09 -27.22
C ASP A 423 -0.92 18.22 -27.45
N GLU A 424 -1.00 17.32 -28.45
CA GLU A 424 0.08 16.38 -28.73
C GLU A 424 1.38 17.11 -29.13
N ARG A 425 1.28 18.17 -29.86
CA ARG A 425 2.45 18.93 -30.30
C ARG A 425 3.20 19.50 -29.10
N ALA A 426 2.49 20.22 -28.26
CA ALA A 426 3.09 20.77 -27.02
C ALA A 426 3.64 19.70 -26.10
N LEU A 427 2.95 18.54 -25.98
CA LEU A 427 3.42 17.40 -25.19
C LEU A 427 4.76 16.88 -25.73
N PHE A 428 4.86 16.62 -27.03
CA PHE A 428 6.08 16.06 -27.61
C PHE A 428 7.24 17.07 -27.66
N GLU A 429 6.97 18.37 -27.84
CA GLU A 429 7.99 19.41 -27.67
C GLU A 429 8.59 19.41 -26.26
N GLN A 430 7.80 19.16 -25.23
CA GLN A 430 8.28 19.02 -23.86
C GLN A 430 9.03 17.69 -23.64
N LEU A 431 8.57 16.58 -24.23
CA LEU A 431 9.25 15.29 -24.13
C LEU A 431 10.60 15.27 -24.88
N ASP A 432 10.74 15.99 -25.99
CA ASP A 432 11.99 16.10 -26.73
C ASP A 432 13.12 16.73 -25.89
N GLN A 433 12.76 17.52 -24.88
CA GLN A 433 13.72 18.13 -23.95
C GLN A 433 14.08 17.19 -22.77
N ARG A 434 13.33 16.12 -22.56
CA ARG A 434 13.43 15.26 -21.38
C ARG A 434 13.87 13.83 -21.68
N LEU A 435 13.50 13.33 -22.85
CA LEU A 435 13.69 11.93 -23.23
C LEU A 435 14.41 11.79 -24.58
N ALA A 436 15.33 10.83 -24.63
CA ALA A 436 15.88 10.38 -25.89
C ALA A 436 14.76 9.89 -26.85
N SER A 437 14.97 10.05 -28.13
CA SER A 437 13.91 9.80 -29.13
C SER A 437 13.38 8.35 -29.15
N PHE A 438 14.21 7.38 -28.82
CA PHE A 438 13.81 5.97 -28.76
C PHE A 438 12.93 5.65 -27.55
N LYS A 439 13.01 6.45 -26.47
CA LYS A 439 12.20 6.31 -25.25
C LYS A 439 10.80 6.91 -25.36
N GLN A 440 10.59 7.77 -26.35
CA GLN A 440 9.32 8.49 -26.47
C GLN A 440 8.20 7.58 -27.00
N PRO A 441 6.97 7.74 -26.51
CA PRO A 441 5.81 6.98 -26.99
C PRO A 441 5.60 7.16 -28.51
N ARG A 442 5.24 6.06 -29.16
CA ARG A 442 4.85 6.01 -30.58
C ARG A 442 3.36 5.76 -30.78
N ALA A 443 2.68 5.31 -29.74
CA ALA A 443 1.23 5.15 -29.71
C ALA A 443 0.68 5.69 -28.40
N LEU A 444 -0.52 6.26 -28.45
CA LEU A 444 -1.21 6.77 -27.28
C LEU A 444 -2.71 6.52 -27.31
N CYS A 445 -3.32 6.51 -26.13
CA CYS A 445 -4.76 6.67 -25.93
C CYS A 445 -5.01 7.57 -24.72
N VAL A 446 -6.20 8.15 -24.64
CA VAL A 446 -6.62 9.02 -23.55
C VAL A 446 -7.86 8.42 -22.90
N PHE A 447 -7.82 8.35 -21.57
CA PHE A 447 -8.92 7.90 -20.73
C PHE A 447 -9.50 9.09 -19.96
N ASP A 448 -10.80 9.09 -19.75
CA ASP A 448 -11.44 10.03 -18.81
C ASP A 448 -10.93 9.81 -17.39
N ALA A 449 -10.72 8.55 -17.00
CA ALA A 449 -10.03 8.14 -15.79
C ALA A 449 -9.36 6.77 -16.00
N LEU A 450 -8.08 6.67 -15.66
CA LEU A 450 -7.36 5.40 -15.72
C LEU A 450 -7.86 4.42 -14.66
N PRO A 451 -8.07 3.13 -15.01
CA PRO A 451 -8.44 2.09 -14.05
C PRO A 451 -7.51 2.04 -12.84
N ARG A 452 -8.11 1.91 -11.66
CA ARG A 452 -7.39 1.85 -10.39
C ARG A 452 -7.88 0.68 -9.55
N LEU A 453 -6.97 0.10 -8.77
CA LEU A 453 -7.26 -0.90 -7.75
C LEU A 453 -8.02 -0.25 -6.58
N GLY A 454 -8.63 -1.06 -5.71
CA GLY A 454 -9.30 -0.58 -4.49
C GLY A 454 -8.38 0.23 -3.56
N SER A 455 -7.06 0.03 -3.65
CA SER A 455 -6.03 0.79 -2.94
C SER A 455 -5.78 2.20 -3.50
N GLY A 456 -6.37 2.56 -4.64
CA GLY A 456 -6.10 3.82 -5.37
C GLY A 456 -4.92 3.75 -6.34
N LYS A 457 -4.16 2.65 -6.36
CA LYS A 457 -3.07 2.43 -7.33
C LYS A 457 -3.63 2.21 -8.73
N LEU A 458 -2.88 2.62 -9.76
CA LEU A 458 -3.20 2.31 -11.15
C LEU A 458 -3.20 0.78 -11.36
N ASP A 459 -4.27 0.27 -11.95
CA ASP A 459 -4.38 -1.13 -12.38
C ASP A 459 -3.76 -1.26 -13.78
N ARG A 460 -2.44 -1.41 -13.84
CA ARG A 460 -1.67 -1.46 -15.09
C ARG A 460 -2.15 -2.55 -16.05
N ALA A 461 -2.51 -3.72 -15.52
CA ALA A 461 -2.99 -4.84 -16.33
C ALA A 461 -4.32 -4.49 -17.02
N ARG A 462 -5.25 -3.91 -16.27
CA ARG A 462 -6.55 -3.48 -16.79
C ARG A 462 -6.43 -2.29 -17.74
N VAL A 463 -5.54 -1.33 -17.44
CA VAL A 463 -5.21 -0.23 -18.34
C VAL A 463 -4.70 -0.77 -19.67
N ARG A 464 -3.71 -1.66 -19.66
CA ARG A 464 -3.13 -2.25 -20.88
C ARG A 464 -4.18 -3.00 -21.71
N ALA A 465 -5.03 -3.80 -21.06
CA ALA A 465 -6.09 -4.54 -21.74
C ALA A 465 -7.12 -3.61 -22.41
N GLN A 466 -7.54 -2.53 -21.73
CA GLN A 466 -8.51 -1.57 -22.26
C GLN A 466 -7.88 -0.64 -23.32
N ALA A 467 -6.62 -0.26 -23.16
CA ALA A 467 -5.87 0.57 -24.09
C ALA A 467 -5.71 -0.08 -25.46
N ALA A 468 -5.56 -1.41 -25.51
CA ALA A 468 -5.32 -2.14 -26.75
C ALA A 468 -6.33 -1.82 -27.89
N ALA A 469 -7.60 -1.56 -27.53
CA ALA A 469 -8.66 -1.21 -28.49
C ALA A 469 -8.73 0.29 -28.83
N GLN A 470 -7.99 1.13 -28.10
CA GLN A 470 -8.09 2.61 -28.19
C GLN A 470 -6.78 3.26 -28.62
N LEU A 471 -5.68 2.48 -28.66
CA LEU A 471 -4.37 2.98 -29.07
C LEU A 471 -4.42 3.47 -30.52
N ARG A 472 -3.89 4.67 -30.73
CA ARG A 472 -3.65 5.22 -32.03
C ARG A 472 -2.19 5.64 -32.20
N PRO A 473 -1.65 5.55 -33.41
CA PRO A 473 -0.31 6.05 -33.69
C PRO A 473 -0.23 7.57 -33.44
N ILE A 474 0.92 8.01 -33.01
CA ILE A 474 1.23 9.44 -32.86
C ILE A 474 1.77 9.96 -34.18
N ALA A 475 1.04 10.90 -34.75
CA ALA A 475 1.49 11.59 -35.98
C ALA A 475 2.64 12.56 -35.62
N ARG A 476 3.88 12.09 -35.77
CA ARG A 476 5.03 12.99 -35.69
C ARG A 476 5.21 13.68 -37.06
N GLY A 477 5.12 15.00 -37.08
CA GLY A 477 5.54 15.77 -38.24
C GLY A 477 7.02 15.51 -38.59
N PRO A 478 7.45 15.74 -39.85
CA PRO A 478 8.85 15.56 -40.22
C PRO A 478 9.74 16.36 -39.27
N ARG A 479 10.69 15.67 -38.62
CA ARG A 479 11.69 16.33 -37.76
C ARG A 479 12.53 17.27 -38.63
N ALA A 480 12.66 18.53 -38.20
CA ALA A 480 13.72 19.38 -38.72
C ALA A 480 15.04 18.66 -38.41
N SER A 481 15.76 18.28 -39.47
CA SER A 481 17.11 17.73 -39.39
C SER A 481 17.98 18.72 -38.63
N ARG A 482 18.45 18.30 -37.44
CA ARG A 482 19.57 18.95 -36.75
C ARG A 482 20.86 18.34 -37.21
#